data_092c562a245ede0bbcbffa3f9808bb49
#
_entry.id   092c562a245ede0bbcbffa3f9808bb49
#
_cell.length_a   1.000
_cell.length_b   1.000
_cell.length_c   1.000
_cell.angle_alpha   90.00
_cell.angle_beta   90.00
_cell.angle_gamma   90.00
#
_symmetry.space_group_name_H-M   'P 1'
#
loop_
_entity.id
_entity.type
_entity.pdbx_description
1 polymer ?
#
loop_
_entity_poly.entity_id
_entity_poly.type
_entity_poly.pdbx_seq_one_letter_code
_entity_poly.pdbx_strand_id
1 'polypeptide(L)'
;MPTVSLDHLTLFELSPPDLVDVAAAAGYTHVGLRLNPAAPPGERQHPMIGNTPMRRETLALMRDKGVAVFDFGVFRLKRGVDIAAFEPVLESAAVLGAGHAVVNGDEPDTAVLADLLRQLCELGHTYGIVMNLEATPWTGIPTLGSAVRVVQACGHADARVMIDTIHVDRSNGTPADIAQVPPALIDYVQICDGSGPRPTDFETMIFQARNERAFPGEGNIDLAGMLAVLPDGLPLSLEAPVRTLAAKLTPVERARRGRQAVDSLLAAVATRRRAAQ
;
A
#
# COMPACT_ATOMS: atom_id res chain seq x y z
N MET A 1 15.52 -9.31 -9.06
CA MET A 1 15.00 -8.75 -7.81
C MET A 1 13.58 -8.28 -8.09
N PRO A 2 12.66 -8.37 -7.13
CA PRO A 2 11.30 -7.87 -7.33
C PRO A 2 11.28 -6.36 -7.54
N THR A 3 10.20 -5.85 -8.13
CA THR A 3 9.91 -4.42 -8.17
C THR A 3 9.76 -3.89 -6.74
N VAL A 4 10.38 -2.73 -6.45
CA VAL A 4 10.22 -2.04 -5.18
C VAL A 4 9.69 -0.64 -5.45
N SER A 5 8.48 -0.35 -4.96
CA SER A 5 7.81 0.94 -5.03
C SER A 5 8.06 1.75 -3.75
N LEU A 6 8.14 3.06 -3.86
CA LEU A 6 8.14 3.99 -2.73
C LEU A 6 6.74 4.57 -2.58
N ASP A 7 6.00 4.14 -1.55
CA ASP A 7 4.66 4.67 -1.29
C ASP A 7 4.70 6.10 -0.77
N HIS A 8 3.72 6.90 -1.20
CA HIS A 8 3.61 8.33 -0.87
C HIS A 8 3.51 8.58 0.64
N LEU A 9 2.88 7.67 1.41
CA LEU A 9 2.77 7.84 2.86
C LEU A 9 4.13 7.84 3.54
N THR A 10 5.14 7.19 2.98
CA THR A 10 6.53 7.19 3.50
C THR A 10 7.11 8.61 3.54
N LEU A 11 6.76 9.45 2.57
CA LEU A 11 7.22 10.82 2.40
C LEU A 11 6.03 11.76 2.10
N PHE A 12 4.96 11.63 2.88
CA PHE A 12 3.65 12.24 2.59
C PHE A 12 3.64 13.78 2.59
N GLU A 13 4.72 14.41 3.08
CA GLU A 13 4.92 15.86 3.00
C GLU A 13 5.28 16.34 1.59
N LEU A 14 5.71 15.44 0.70
CA LEU A 14 6.11 15.80 -0.66
C LEU A 14 4.89 15.96 -1.58
N SER A 15 5.06 16.77 -2.62
CA SER A 15 4.14 16.74 -3.76
C SER A 15 4.42 15.53 -4.66
N PRO A 16 3.46 15.06 -5.49
CA PRO A 16 3.72 13.99 -6.44
C PRO A 16 4.95 14.18 -7.34
N PRO A 17 5.21 15.36 -7.96
CA PRO A 17 6.45 15.58 -8.71
C PRO A 17 7.69 15.47 -7.82
N ASP A 18 7.69 16.04 -6.60
CA ASP A 18 8.83 15.94 -5.68
C ASP A 18 9.07 14.48 -5.26
N LEU A 19 8.01 13.68 -5.04
CA LEU A 19 8.13 12.26 -4.73
C LEU A 19 8.81 11.48 -5.86
N VAL A 20 8.45 11.76 -7.12
CA VAL A 20 9.07 11.14 -8.30
C VAL A 20 10.58 11.45 -8.36
N ASP A 21 10.95 12.72 -8.14
CA ASP A 21 12.36 13.13 -8.15
C ASP A 21 13.15 12.46 -7.03
N VAL A 22 12.61 12.44 -5.81
CA VAL A 22 13.22 11.78 -4.64
C VAL A 22 13.33 10.25 -4.85
N ALA A 23 12.31 9.62 -5.39
CA ALA A 23 12.32 8.19 -5.69
C ALA A 23 13.43 7.83 -6.67
N ALA A 24 13.55 8.57 -7.78
CA ALA A 24 14.63 8.39 -8.75
C ALA A 24 16.01 8.57 -8.10
N ALA A 25 16.20 9.64 -7.32
CA ALA A 25 17.46 9.94 -6.62
C ALA A 25 17.84 8.88 -5.59
N ALA A 26 16.86 8.13 -5.08
CA ALA A 26 17.03 7.05 -4.11
C ALA A 26 17.11 5.64 -4.76
N GLY A 27 17.01 5.54 -6.10
CA GLY A 27 17.12 4.28 -6.83
C GLY A 27 15.84 3.47 -6.91
N TYR A 28 14.67 4.09 -6.69
CA TYR A 28 13.38 3.46 -6.98
C TYR A 28 13.00 3.69 -8.45
N THR A 29 12.32 2.72 -9.01
CA THR A 29 11.75 2.78 -10.36
C THR A 29 10.22 2.96 -10.34
N HIS A 30 9.61 2.84 -9.17
CA HIS A 30 8.17 2.95 -8.99
C HIS A 30 7.82 3.76 -7.73
N VAL A 31 6.67 4.43 -7.78
CA VAL A 31 6.06 5.14 -6.66
C VAL A 31 4.60 4.74 -6.48
N GLY A 32 4.11 4.73 -5.25
CA GLY A 32 2.68 4.77 -4.95
C GLY A 32 2.24 6.22 -4.82
N LEU A 33 1.00 6.57 -5.21
CA LEU A 33 0.48 7.93 -5.10
C LEU A 33 -0.81 8.01 -4.29
N ARG A 34 -0.96 9.05 -3.50
CA ARG A 34 -2.23 9.34 -2.82
C ARG A 34 -3.04 10.32 -3.67
N LEU A 35 -3.96 9.76 -4.46
CA LEU A 35 -4.79 10.53 -5.41
C LEU A 35 -6.19 10.82 -4.86
N ASN A 36 -6.68 9.99 -3.93
CA ASN A 36 -8.05 10.10 -3.45
C ASN A 36 -8.23 11.31 -2.52
N PRO A 37 -9.21 12.19 -2.80
CA PRO A 37 -9.52 13.34 -1.96
C PRO A 37 -10.14 12.98 -0.60
N ALA A 38 -10.50 11.73 -0.32
CA ALA A 38 -11.03 11.27 0.97
C ALA A 38 -9.97 11.14 2.07
N ALA A 39 -8.90 11.90 1.98
CA ALA A 39 -7.83 11.97 2.96
C ALA A 39 -8.35 12.39 4.34
N PRO A 40 -7.80 11.83 5.44
CA PRO A 40 -8.13 12.28 6.78
C PRO A 40 -7.81 13.76 6.97
N PRO A 41 -8.47 14.44 7.92
CA PRO A 41 -8.19 15.85 8.21
C PRO A 41 -6.69 16.10 8.44
N GLY A 42 -6.14 17.11 7.77
CA GLY A 42 -4.72 17.47 7.86
C GLY A 42 -3.78 16.79 6.85
N GLU A 43 -4.26 15.83 6.06
CA GLU A 43 -3.49 15.31 4.94
C GLU A 43 -3.49 16.33 3.78
N ARG A 44 -2.31 16.56 3.22
CA ARG A 44 -2.17 17.49 2.08
C ARG A 44 -2.78 16.88 0.84
N GLN A 45 -3.75 17.54 0.25
CA GLN A 45 -4.32 17.15 -1.03
C GLN A 45 -3.56 17.81 -2.17
N HIS A 46 -3.28 17.03 -3.20
CA HIS A 46 -2.61 17.49 -4.40
C HIS A 46 -3.58 17.52 -5.58
N PRO A 47 -3.59 18.56 -6.41
CA PRO A 47 -4.51 18.67 -7.53
C PRO A 47 -4.09 17.76 -8.69
N MET A 48 -4.29 16.45 -8.53
CA MET A 48 -3.91 15.42 -9.50
C MET A 48 -5.08 14.93 -10.37
N ILE A 49 -6.31 15.23 -9.96
CA ILE A 49 -7.51 14.76 -10.66
C ILE A 49 -7.81 15.67 -11.86
N GLY A 50 -8.02 15.07 -13.03
CA GLY A 50 -8.19 15.78 -14.29
C GLY A 50 -6.86 16.29 -14.87
N ASN A 51 -6.91 17.07 -15.95
CA ASN A 51 -5.74 17.58 -16.65
C ASN A 51 -5.14 18.83 -15.97
N THR A 52 -4.61 18.66 -14.76
CA THR A 52 -4.03 19.74 -13.97
C THR A 52 -2.57 20.03 -14.33
N PRO A 53 -2.03 21.24 -14.00
CA PRO A 53 -0.60 21.51 -14.16
C PRO A 53 0.27 20.52 -13.41
N MET A 54 -0.08 20.16 -12.15
CA MET A 54 0.69 19.23 -11.33
C MET A 54 0.71 17.83 -11.93
N ARG A 55 -0.43 17.29 -12.44
CA ARG A 55 -0.44 16.00 -13.12
C ARG A 55 0.45 16.00 -14.36
N ARG A 56 0.44 17.06 -15.17
CA ARG A 56 1.32 17.17 -16.34
C ARG A 56 2.80 17.23 -15.96
N GLU A 57 3.14 17.97 -14.92
CA GLU A 57 4.50 18.05 -14.36
C GLU A 57 4.95 16.67 -13.86
N THR A 58 4.12 15.98 -13.07
CA THR A 58 4.41 14.62 -12.60
C THR A 58 4.68 13.67 -13.77
N LEU A 59 3.82 13.66 -14.81
CA LEU A 59 4.01 12.84 -16.01
C LEU A 59 5.30 13.16 -16.76
N ALA A 60 5.69 14.43 -16.82
CA ALA A 60 6.94 14.84 -17.46
C ALA A 60 8.15 14.33 -16.68
N LEU A 61 8.16 14.48 -15.35
CA LEU A 61 9.23 13.98 -14.50
C LEU A 61 9.32 12.45 -14.51
N MET A 62 8.19 11.75 -14.47
CA MET A 62 8.15 10.28 -14.60
C MET A 62 8.87 9.81 -15.87
N ARG A 63 8.61 10.46 -17.00
CA ARG A 63 9.30 10.13 -18.27
C ARG A 63 10.79 10.47 -18.23
N ASP A 64 11.14 11.64 -17.69
CA ASP A 64 12.55 12.09 -17.60
C ASP A 64 13.37 11.18 -16.68
N LYS A 65 12.80 10.77 -15.55
CA LYS A 65 13.49 9.99 -14.51
C LYS A 65 13.36 8.47 -14.69
N GLY A 66 12.49 7.99 -15.59
CA GLY A 66 12.22 6.57 -15.75
C GLY A 66 11.51 5.96 -14.53
N VAL A 67 10.66 6.74 -13.82
CA VAL A 67 9.86 6.27 -12.68
C VAL A 67 8.42 6.09 -13.12
N ALA A 68 7.80 4.96 -12.77
CA ALA A 68 6.40 4.65 -13.04
C ALA A 68 5.55 4.74 -11.76
N VAL A 69 4.24 4.93 -11.92
CA VAL A 69 3.30 4.74 -10.81
C VAL A 69 2.93 3.27 -10.73
N PHE A 70 3.11 2.66 -9.56
CA PHE A 70 2.77 1.27 -9.28
C PHE A 70 1.33 1.15 -8.78
N ASP A 71 1.03 1.83 -7.69
CA ASP A 71 -0.26 1.82 -7.03
C ASP A 71 -0.72 3.24 -6.66
N PHE A 72 -1.97 3.33 -6.25
CA PHE A 72 -2.51 4.56 -5.69
C PHE A 72 -3.58 4.25 -4.64
N GLY A 73 -3.84 5.20 -3.77
CA GLY A 73 -4.84 5.01 -2.73
C GLY A 73 -5.44 6.32 -2.21
N VAL A 74 -6.38 6.22 -1.32
CA VAL A 74 -7.04 5.02 -0.78
C VAL A 74 -8.53 5.13 -1.04
N PHE A 75 -9.18 4.13 -1.62
CA PHE A 75 -10.64 4.07 -1.68
C PHE A 75 -11.19 3.54 -0.35
N ARG A 76 -12.25 4.17 0.17
CA ARG A 76 -12.93 3.74 1.39
C ARG A 76 -14.32 3.26 1.07
N LEU A 77 -14.55 1.96 1.19
CA LEU A 77 -15.85 1.34 0.98
C LEU A 77 -16.61 1.29 2.30
N LYS A 78 -17.72 2.02 2.36
CA LYS A 78 -18.67 2.01 3.47
C LYS A 78 -20.09 2.03 2.90
N ARG A 79 -21.06 1.55 3.67
CA ARG A 79 -22.47 1.56 3.26
C ARG A 79 -22.91 2.94 2.77
N GLY A 80 -23.51 2.97 1.57
CA GLY A 80 -24.01 4.19 0.95
C GLY A 80 -22.96 5.05 0.24
N VAL A 81 -21.71 4.56 0.07
CA VAL A 81 -20.74 5.24 -0.78
C VAL A 81 -21.20 5.21 -2.24
N ASP A 82 -21.06 6.33 -2.94
CA ASP A 82 -21.28 6.40 -4.38
C ASP A 82 -20.02 5.96 -5.12
N ILE A 83 -20.05 4.76 -5.70
CA ILE A 83 -18.91 4.19 -6.45
C ILE A 83 -18.62 5.00 -7.72
N ALA A 84 -19.66 5.54 -8.39
CA ALA A 84 -19.46 6.33 -9.60
C ALA A 84 -18.67 7.62 -9.34
N ALA A 85 -18.74 8.17 -8.12
CA ALA A 85 -17.96 9.35 -7.73
C ALA A 85 -16.42 9.10 -7.75
N PHE A 86 -15.97 7.85 -7.82
CA PHE A 86 -14.55 7.50 -7.91
C PHE A 86 -14.01 7.51 -9.35
N GLU A 87 -14.87 7.61 -10.37
CA GLU A 87 -14.46 7.55 -11.78
C GLU A 87 -13.38 8.59 -12.15
N PRO A 88 -13.45 9.88 -11.76
CA PRO A 88 -12.40 10.85 -12.10
C PRO A 88 -11.03 10.51 -11.50
N VAL A 89 -11.01 9.81 -10.35
CA VAL A 89 -9.77 9.34 -9.70
C VAL A 89 -9.17 8.20 -10.52
N LEU A 90 -9.99 7.22 -10.92
CA LEU A 90 -9.57 6.07 -11.73
C LEU A 90 -9.05 6.52 -13.11
N GLU A 91 -9.75 7.44 -13.78
CA GLU A 91 -9.27 8.04 -15.04
C GLU A 91 -7.89 8.69 -14.87
N SER A 92 -7.72 9.46 -13.80
CA SER A 92 -6.45 10.15 -13.54
C SER A 92 -5.32 9.17 -13.21
N ALA A 93 -5.62 8.10 -12.47
CA ALA A 93 -4.69 7.03 -12.16
C ALA A 93 -4.27 6.25 -13.41
N ALA A 94 -5.22 5.93 -14.29
CA ALA A 94 -4.95 5.27 -15.57
C ALA A 94 -4.04 6.11 -16.47
N VAL A 95 -4.27 7.43 -16.55
CA VAL A 95 -3.39 8.36 -17.29
C VAL A 95 -1.97 8.38 -16.71
N LEU A 96 -1.82 8.19 -15.39
CA LEU A 96 -0.52 8.07 -14.71
C LEU A 96 0.10 6.68 -14.86
N GLY A 97 -0.63 5.71 -15.43
CA GLY A 97 -0.16 4.35 -15.64
C GLY A 97 -0.21 3.45 -14.41
N ALA A 98 -0.98 3.82 -13.37
CA ALA A 98 -1.15 3.00 -12.19
C ALA A 98 -1.97 1.74 -12.50
N GLY A 99 -1.48 0.56 -12.08
CA GLY A 99 -2.15 -0.72 -12.27
C GLY A 99 -2.91 -1.24 -11.05
N HIS A 100 -2.65 -0.67 -9.88
CA HIS A 100 -3.19 -1.16 -8.61
C HIS A 100 -3.78 -0.03 -7.78
N ALA A 101 -4.91 -0.31 -7.13
CA ALA A 101 -5.54 0.59 -6.17
C ALA A 101 -5.63 -0.04 -4.79
N VAL A 102 -5.33 0.72 -3.74
CA VAL A 102 -5.54 0.33 -2.35
C VAL A 102 -6.97 0.64 -1.93
N VAL A 103 -7.65 -0.34 -1.33
CA VAL A 103 -9.05 -0.25 -0.91
C VAL A 103 -9.18 -0.62 0.56
N ASN A 104 -9.77 0.25 1.38
CA ASN A 104 -10.14 -0.05 2.77
C ASN A 104 -11.64 -0.36 2.88
N GLY A 105 -11.99 -1.37 3.67
CA GLY A 105 -13.38 -1.75 3.95
C GLY A 105 -13.85 -1.26 5.32
N ASP A 106 -14.75 -0.30 5.33
CA ASP A 106 -15.32 0.30 6.55
C ASP A 106 -16.78 -0.13 6.78
N GLU A 107 -17.13 -1.32 6.28
CA GLU A 107 -18.42 -1.98 6.39
C GLU A 107 -18.23 -3.39 6.97
N PRO A 108 -18.82 -3.70 8.14
CA PRO A 108 -18.66 -5.02 8.77
C PRO A 108 -19.47 -6.13 8.11
N ASP A 109 -20.54 -5.81 7.38
CA ASP A 109 -21.34 -6.79 6.66
C ASP A 109 -20.56 -7.25 5.41
N THR A 110 -20.10 -8.49 5.43
CA THR A 110 -19.29 -9.08 4.35
C THR A 110 -20.02 -9.04 3.00
N ALA A 111 -21.35 -9.28 2.97
CA ALA A 111 -22.08 -9.30 1.70
C ALA A 111 -22.21 -7.89 1.09
N VAL A 112 -22.47 -6.90 1.94
CA VAL A 112 -22.53 -5.50 1.51
C VAL A 112 -21.17 -5.02 1.02
N LEU A 113 -20.10 -5.30 1.77
CA LEU A 113 -18.75 -4.90 1.39
C LEU A 113 -18.29 -5.60 0.10
N ALA A 114 -18.63 -6.88 -0.07
CA ALA A 114 -18.32 -7.64 -1.29
C ALA A 114 -19.04 -7.07 -2.53
N ASP A 115 -20.29 -6.64 -2.39
CA ASP A 115 -21.03 -5.99 -3.48
C ASP A 115 -20.42 -4.61 -3.84
N LEU A 116 -20.05 -3.80 -2.85
CA LEU A 116 -19.37 -2.52 -3.07
C LEU A 116 -18.00 -2.72 -3.75
N LEU A 117 -17.24 -3.72 -3.31
CA LEU A 117 -15.95 -4.07 -3.93
C LEU A 117 -16.14 -4.53 -5.37
N ARG A 118 -17.17 -5.35 -5.66
CA ARG A 118 -17.50 -5.79 -7.02
C ARG A 118 -17.81 -4.61 -7.92
N GLN A 119 -18.65 -3.68 -7.49
CA GLN A 119 -18.97 -2.46 -8.25
C GLN A 119 -17.71 -1.62 -8.52
N LEU A 120 -16.82 -1.48 -7.53
CA LEU A 120 -15.56 -0.77 -7.69
C LEU A 120 -14.60 -1.50 -8.65
N CYS A 121 -14.54 -2.83 -8.60
CA CYS A 121 -13.78 -3.64 -9.55
C CYS A 121 -14.31 -3.51 -10.99
N GLU A 122 -15.64 -3.56 -11.18
CA GLU A 122 -16.27 -3.36 -12.48
C GLU A 122 -15.91 -1.99 -13.07
N LEU A 123 -15.95 -0.94 -12.27
CA LEU A 123 -15.54 0.40 -12.68
C LEU A 123 -14.04 0.46 -12.97
N GLY A 124 -13.20 -0.06 -12.07
CA GLY A 124 -11.74 -0.07 -12.23
C GLY A 124 -11.25 -0.89 -13.43
N HIS A 125 -11.95 -1.98 -13.75
CA HIS A 125 -11.67 -2.81 -14.92
C HIS A 125 -11.66 -2.00 -16.23
N THR A 126 -12.56 -1.03 -16.36
CA THR A 126 -12.63 -0.16 -17.55
C THR A 126 -11.38 0.71 -17.73
N TYR A 127 -10.61 0.88 -16.66
CA TYR A 127 -9.36 1.64 -16.61
C TYR A 127 -8.11 0.75 -16.47
N GLY A 128 -8.27 -0.59 -16.46
CA GLY A 128 -7.17 -1.54 -16.30
C GLY A 128 -6.57 -1.55 -14.89
N ILE A 129 -7.36 -1.26 -13.85
CA ILE A 129 -6.91 -1.11 -12.47
C ILE A 129 -7.47 -2.24 -11.60
N VAL A 130 -6.57 -2.93 -10.91
CA VAL A 130 -6.85 -4.00 -9.94
C VAL A 130 -7.10 -3.42 -8.55
N MET A 131 -8.13 -3.89 -7.84
CA MET A 131 -8.52 -3.43 -6.51
C MET A 131 -7.94 -4.34 -5.43
N ASN A 132 -7.09 -3.79 -4.57
CA ASN A 132 -6.41 -4.52 -3.50
C ASN A 132 -7.04 -4.17 -2.16
N LEU A 133 -7.86 -5.07 -1.61
CA LEU A 133 -8.58 -4.86 -0.35
C LEU A 133 -7.64 -5.09 0.84
N GLU A 134 -7.42 -4.03 1.59
CA GLU A 134 -6.57 -4.01 2.77
C GLU A 134 -7.39 -4.27 4.04
N ALA A 135 -6.98 -5.26 4.83
CA ALA A 135 -7.47 -5.44 6.18
C ALA A 135 -6.73 -4.53 7.16
N THR A 136 -7.47 -3.75 7.95
CA THR A 136 -6.88 -2.90 9.00
C THR A 136 -7.58 -3.12 10.34
N PRO A 137 -6.84 -3.24 11.47
CA PRO A 137 -7.37 -3.69 12.77
C PRO A 137 -8.58 -2.92 13.29
N TRP A 138 -8.73 -1.66 12.90
CA TRP A 138 -9.77 -0.74 13.37
C TRP A 138 -10.94 -0.56 12.42
N THR A 139 -11.06 -1.40 11.39
CA THR A 139 -12.16 -1.34 10.40
C THR A 139 -13.11 -2.53 10.53
N GLY A 140 -14.12 -2.58 9.67
CA GLY A 140 -15.06 -3.70 9.56
C GLY A 140 -14.43 -5.02 9.13
N ILE A 141 -13.20 -4.98 8.56
CA ILE A 141 -12.43 -6.15 8.13
C ILE A 141 -11.04 -6.18 8.80
N PRO A 142 -10.96 -6.56 10.09
CA PRO A 142 -9.76 -6.37 10.88
C PRO A 142 -8.61 -7.36 10.60
N THR A 143 -8.84 -8.43 9.84
CA THR A 143 -7.86 -9.51 9.63
C THR A 143 -7.75 -9.94 8.16
N LEU A 144 -6.62 -10.55 7.77
CA LEU A 144 -6.47 -11.14 6.43
C LEU A 144 -7.61 -12.11 6.10
N GLY A 145 -7.99 -12.98 7.04
CA GLY A 145 -9.09 -13.92 6.84
C GLY A 145 -10.42 -13.22 6.55
N SER A 146 -10.69 -12.04 7.14
CA SER A 146 -11.87 -11.25 6.81
C SER A 146 -11.80 -10.64 5.41
N ALA A 147 -10.63 -10.12 4.99
CA ALA A 147 -10.42 -9.62 3.63
C ALA A 147 -10.56 -10.73 2.58
N VAL A 148 -9.99 -11.90 2.83
CA VAL A 148 -10.13 -13.08 1.94
C VAL A 148 -11.61 -13.44 1.73
N ARG A 149 -12.41 -13.49 2.80
CA ARG A 149 -13.86 -13.77 2.68
C ARG A 149 -14.59 -12.75 1.81
N VAL A 150 -14.28 -11.46 1.98
CA VAL A 150 -14.89 -10.39 1.17
C VAL A 150 -14.48 -10.52 -0.30
N VAL A 151 -13.20 -10.72 -0.59
CA VAL A 151 -12.68 -10.86 -1.97
C VAL A 151 -13.27 -12.10 -2.66
N GLN A 152 -13.38 -13.22 -1.94
CA GLN A 152 -14.02 -14.42 -2.48
C GLN A 152 -15.53 -14.24 -2.72
N ALA A 153 -16.22 -13.55 -1.82
CA ALA A 153 -17.65 -13.23 -1.99
C ALA A 153 -17.89 -12.22 -3.11
N CYS A 154 -16.95 -11.28 -3.32
CA CYS A 154 -16.96 -10.34 -4.45
C CYS A 154 -16.94 -11.06 -5.80
N GLY A 155 -16.11 -12.12 -5.94
CA GLY A 155 -16.05 -12.98 -7.12
C GLY A 155 -15.55 -12.30 -8.40
N HIS A 156 -15.01 -11.08 -8.32
CA HIS A 156 -14.48 -10.36 -9.49
C HIS A 156 -13.01 -10.69 -9.73
N ALA A 157 -12.63 -10.85 -11.00
CA ALA A 157 -11.27 -11.22 -11.39
C ALA A 157 -10.19 -10.19 -10.97
N ASP A 158 -10.56 -8.93 -10.82
CA ASP A 158 -9.65 -7.84 -10.41
C ASP A 158 -9.74 -7.51 -8.91
N ALA A 159 -10.40 -8.35 -8.10
CA ALA A 159 -10.37 -8.23 -6.65
C ALA A 159 -9.17 -9.00 -6.06
N ARG A 160 -8.35 -8.33 -5.25
CA ARG A 160 -7.17 -8.90 -4.57
C ARG A 160 -7.19 -8.58 -3.09
N VAL A 161 -6.39 -9.30 -2.35
CA VAL A 161 -6.11 -9.05 -0.93
C VAL A 161 -4.79 -8.30 -0.83
N MET A 162 -4.80 -7.15 -0.16
CA MET A 162 -3.60 -6.44 0.23
C MET A 162 -3.02 -7.06 1.51
N ILE A 163 -1.74 -7.34 1.48
CA ILE A 163 -0.97 -7.68 2.68
C ILE A 163 -0.12 -6.47 3.05
N ASP A 164 -0.49 -5.76 4.11
CA ASP A 164 0.37 -4.78 4.76
C ASP A 164 0.91 -5.39 6.06
N THR A 165 2.24 -5.46 6.18
CA THR A 165 2.92 -6.18 7.26
C THR A 165 2.59 -5.66 8.65
N ILE A 166 2.42 -4.34 8.84
CA ILE A 166 2.04 -3.79 10.14
C ILE A 166 0.59 -4.12 10.49
N HIS A 167 -0.31 -4.10 9.51
CA HIS A 167 -1.73 -4.42 9.77
C HIS A 167 -1.91 -5.89 10.09
N VAL A 168 -1.17 -6.77 9.43
CA VAL A 168 -1.13 -8.20 9.78
C VAL A 168 -0.65 -8.37 11.23
N ASP A 169 0.49 -7.78 11.59
CA ASP A 169 1.02 -7.89 12.95
C ASP A 169 0.07 -7.29 13.99
N ARG A 170 -0.46 -6.10 13.76
CA ARG A 170 -1.36 -5.39 14.69
C ARG A 170 -2.73 -6.06 14.83
N SER A 171 -3.11 -6.94 13.90
CA SER A 171 -4.26 -7.86 14.01
C SER A 171 -3.93 -9.19 14.68
N ASN A 172 -2.76 -9.34 15.29
CA ASN A 172 -2.21 -10.60 15.81
C ASN A 172 -2.02 -11.69 14.76
N GLY A 173 -1.93 -11.31 13.49
CA GLY A 173 -1.62 -12.21 12.39
C GLY A 173 -0.16 -12.67 12.40
N THR A 174 0.07 -13.80 11.79
CA THR A 174 1.35 -14.53 11.75
C THR A 174 1.71 -14.91 10.31
N PRO A 175 2.94 -15.36 10.04
CA PRO A 175 3.27 -15.96 8.74
C PRO A 175 2.34 -17.12 8.34
N ALA A 176 1.83 -17.89 9.32
CA ALA A 176 0.88 -18.97 9.04
C ALA A 176 -0.47 -18.47 8.51
N ASP A 177 -0.93 -17.32 8.98
CA ASP A 177 -2.18 -16.70 8.47
C ASP A 177 -1.98 -16.18 7.05
N ILE A 178 -0.80 -15.62 6.73
CA ILE A 178 -0.44 -15.22 5.36
C ILE A 178 -0.42 -16.43 4.43
N ALA A 179 0.13 -17.56 4.87
CA ALA A 179 0.18 -18.81 4.10
C ALA A 179 -1.21 -19.39 3.79
N GLN A 180 -2.27 -18.97 4.50
CA GLN A 180 -3.64 -19.37 4.20
C GLN A 180 -4.29 -18.52 3.09
N VAL A 181 -3.72 -17.38 2.73
CA VAL A 181 -4.24 -16.54 1.64
C VAL A 181 -3.93 -17.23 0.31
N PRO A 182 -4.94 -17.51 -0.54
CA PRO A 182 -4.68 -18.09 -1.85
C PRO A 182 -3.70 -17.23 -2.65
N PRO A 183 -2.58 -17.78 -3.17
CA PRO A 183 -1.57 -16.98 -3.87
C PRO A 183 -2.11 -16.18 -5.06
N ALA A 184 -3.14 -16.69 -5.73
CA ALA A 184 -3.80 -16.01 -6.85
C ALA A 184 -4.54 -14.72 -6.44
N LEU A 185 -4.74 -14.49 -5.15
CA LEU A 185 -5.37 -13.28 -4.62
C LEU A 185 -4.35 -12.21 -4.16
N ILE A 186 -3.05 -12.44 -4.37
CA ILE A 186 -1.99 -11.54 -3.90
C ILE A 186 -1.18 -11.06 -5.10
N ASP A 187 -1.22 -9.75 -5.39
CA ASP A 187 -0.43 -9.17 -6.47
C ASP A 187 0.85 -8.50 -5.97
N TYR A 188 0.84 -7.94 -4.75
CA TYR A 188 1.99 -7.32 -4.10
C TYR A 188 1.81 -7.20 -2.58
N VAL A 189 2.85 -6.71 -1.91
CA VAL A 189 2.87 -6.55 -0.45
C VAL A 189 3.29 -5.12 -0.10
N GLN A 190 2.55 -4.47 0.79
CA GLN A 190 3.04 -3.26 1.48
C GLN A 190 3.88 -3.68 2.67
N ILE A 191 5.10 -3.12 2.73
CA ILE A 191 6.09 -3.49 3.74
C ILE A 191 6.52 -2.30 4.57
N CYS A 192 6.53 -2.51 5.85
CA CYS A 192 7.20 -1.70 6.86
C CYS A 192 7.45 -2.56 8.09
N ASP A 193 8.14 -2.02 9.06
CA ASP A 193 8.28 -2.62 10.38
C ASP A 193 7.52 -1.80 11.43
N GLY A 194 7.39 -2.35 12.63
CA GLY A 194 6.77 -1.69 13.77
C GLY A 194 7.60 -1.91 15.02
N SER A 195 7.95 -0.84 15.72
CA SER A 195 8.74 -0.89 16.93
C SER A 195 7.87 -0.98 18.19
N GLY A 196 8.45 -1.53 19.25
CA GLY A 196 7.82 -1.66 20.56
C GLY A 196 6.75 -2.74 20.65
N PRO A 197 6.09 -2.88 21.80
CA PRO A 197 4.98 -3.79 21.98
C PRO A 197 3.81 -3.38 21.09
N ARG A 198 2.97 -4.35 20.71
CA ARG A 198 1.73 -4.06 19.98
C ARG A 198 0.84 -3.14 20.81
N PRO A 199 0.38 -2.01 20.26
CA PRO A 199 -0.60 -1.19 20.94
C PRO A 199 -1.88 -1.99 21.23
N THR A 200 -2.52 -1.68 22.34
CA THR A 200 -3.78 -2.35 22.76
C THR A 200 -5.02 -1.50 22.46
N ASP A 201 -4.83 -0.25 22.06
CA ASP A 201 -5.89 0.68 21.69
C ASP A 201 -5.77 1.14 20.24
N PHE A 202 -6.89 1.43 19.62
CA PHE A 202 -6.93 1.82 18.20
C PHE A 202 -6.34 3.20 17.93
N GLU A 203 -6.38 4.12 18.88
CA GLU A 203 -5.81 5.47 18.68
C GLU A 203 -4.30 5.38 18.48
N THR A 204 -3.61 4.65 19.34
CA THR A 204 -2.15 4.40 19.24
C THR A 204 -1.82 3.60 17.98
N MET A 205 -2.63 2.55 17.64
CA MET A 205 -2.42 1.78 16.40
C MET A 205 -2.52 2.65 15.16
N ILE A 206 -3.57 3.48 15.07
CA ILE A 206 -3.80 4.40 13.95
C ILE A 206 -2.68 5.43 13.87
N PHE A 207 -2.28 6.01 15.01
CA PHE A 207 -1.18 6.95 15.05
C PHE A 207 0.11 6.32 14.52
N GLN A 208 0.47 5.13 15.02
CA GLN A 208 1.65 4.41 14.56
C GLN A 208 1.59 4.12 13.06
N ALA A 209 0.49 3.55 12.58
CA ALA A 209 0.34 3.17 11.19
C ALA A 209 0.44 4.37 10.21
N ARG A 210 0.03 5.55 10.66
CA ARG A 210 -0.01 6.76 9.82
C ARG A 210 1.18 7.69 9.99
N ASN A 211 1.98 7.52 11.06
CA ASN A 211 2.99 8.52 11.40
C ASN A 211 4.34 7.94 11.85
N GLU A 212 4.36 6.76 12.50
CA GLU A 212 5.55 6.26 13.19
C GLU A 212 5.69 4.74 12.99
N ARG A 213 5.74 4.31 11.74
CA ARG A 213 6.21 2.97 11.39
C ARG A 213 7.73 2.91 11.54
N ALA A 214 8.34 1.78 11.25
CA ALA A 214 9.78 1.64 11.14
C ALA A 214 10.16 1.13 9.74
N PHE A 215 11.38 1.39 9.30
CA PHE A 215 11.89 0.73 8.10
C PHE A 215 12.12 -0.76 8.37
N PRO A 216 12.03 -1.63 7.34
CA PRO A 216 12.22 -3.06 7.47
C PRO A 216 13.52 -3.41 8.22
N GLY A 217 13.42 -4.22 9.29
CA GLY A 217 14.53 -4.61 10.14
C GLY A 217 14.89 -3.62 11.25
N GLU A 218 14.20 -2.49 11.36
CA GLU A 218 14.38 -1.53 12.46
C GLU A 218 13.34 -1.69 13.58
N GLY A 219 12.42 -2.65 13.43
CA GLY A 219 11.40 -3.00 14.40
C GLY A 219 11.50 -4.44 14.88
N ASN A 220 10.35 -5.02 15.22
CA ASN A 220 10.27 -6.36 15.81
C ASN A 220 9.25 -7.29 15.11
N ILE A 221 8.74 -6.92 13.94
CA ILE A 221 7.87 -7.78 13.14
C ILE A 221 8.71 -8.86 12.42
N ASP A 222 8.26 -10.11 12.42
CA ASP A 222 8.93 -11.20 11.65
C ASP A 222 8.70 -11.05 10.14
N LEU A 223 9.19 -9.96 9.57
CA LEU A 223 9.04 -9.64 8.14
C LEU A 223 9.63 -10.74 7.24
N ALA A 224 10.78 -11.29 7.64
CA ALA A 224 11.40 -12.36 6.87
C ALA A 224 10.54 -13.64 6.87
N GLY A 225 9.87 -13.94 7.99
CA GLY A 225 8.91 -15.03 8.08
C GLY A 225 7.66 -14.78 7.24
N MET A 226 7.13 -13.56 7.31
CA MET A 226 5.95 -13.17 6.51
C MET A 226 6.21 -13.28 5.00
N LEU A 227 7.36 -12.77 4.53
CA LEU A 227 7.70 -12.84 3.10
C LEU A 227 8.16 -14.24 2.65
N ALA A 228 8.71 -15.06 3.54
CA ALA A 228 9.19 -16.40 3.17
C ALA A 228 8.07 -17.35 2.76
N VAL A 229 6.85 -17.16 3.26
CA VAL A 229 5.67 -17.99 2.93
C VAL A 229 4.92 -17.54 1.68
N LEU A 230 5.30 -16.40 1.10
CA LEU A 230 4.70 -15.82 -0.11
C LEU A 230 5.40 -16.31 -1.37
N PRO A 231 4.75 -16.26 -2.54
CA PRO A 231 5.40 -16.50 -3.83
C PRO A 231 6.66 -15.67 -4.03
N ASP A 232 7.63 -16.22 -4.75
CA ASP A 232 8.85 -15.50 -5.13
C ASP A 232 8.55 -14.37 -6.10
N GLY A 233 9.28 -13.26 -5.95
CA GLY A 233 9.27 -12.17 -6.92
C GLY A 233 8.07 -11.23 -6.84
N LEU A 234 7.19 -11.38 -5.85
CA LEU A 234 6.11 -10.41 -5.64
C LEU A 234 6.66 -9.00 -5.49
N PRO A 235 6.06 -8.00 -6.16
CA PRO A 235 6.39 -6.59 -5.95
C PRO A 235 6.20 -6.18 -4.49
N LEU A 236 7.04 -5.25 -4.03
CA LEU A 236 6.96 -4.69 -2.68
C LEU A 236 6.74 -3.19 -2.78
N SER A 237 5.83 -2.65 -1.97
CA SER A 237 5.61 -1.22 -1.79
C SER A 237 6.07 -0.82 -0.39
N LEU A 238 7.09 0.03 -0.27
CA LEU A 238 7.57 0.52 1.02
C LEU A 238 6.63 1.61 1.52
N GLU A 239 5.83 1.31 2.54
CA GLU A 239 4.93 2.25 3.18
C GLU A 239 5.32 2.44 4.66
N ALA A 240 6.34 3.27 4.89
CA ALA A 240 6.94 3.45 6.21
C ALA A 240 7.08 4.94 6.59
N PRO A 241 5.97 5.61 6.98
CA PRO A 241 6.03 6.96 7.50
C PRO A 241 6.76 6.95 8.86
N VAL A 242 7.86 7.72 8.96
CA VAL A 242 8.64 7.91 10.19
C VAL A 242 8.84 9.41 10.40
N ARG A 243 7.84 10.07 10.99
CA ARG A 243 7.84 11.53 11.18
C ARG A 243 9.00 12.02 12.03
N THR A 244 9.40 11.25 13.02
CA THR A 244 10.55 11.61 13.88
C THR A 244 11.87 11.69 13.11
N LEU A 245 12.00 11.01 11.98
CA LEU A 245 13.17 11.11 11.10
C LEU A 245 13.09 12.34 10.18
N ALA A 246 11.90 12.84 9.87
CA ALA A 246 11.74 14.01 8.98
C ALA A 246 12.41 15.27 9.51
N ALA A 247 12.57 15.37 10.84
CA ALA A 247 13.30 16.46 11.47
C ALA A 247 14.84 16.31 11.40
N LYS A 248 15.35 15.13 11.01
CA LYS A 248 16.78 14.78 11.09
C LYS A 248 17.38 14.45 9.72
N LEU A 249 16.58 13.95 8.79
CA LEU A 249 17.02 13.45 7.50
C LEU A 249 16.20 14.09 6.38
N THR A 250 16.86 14.41 5.28
CA THR A 250 16.18 14.85 4.05
C THR A 250 15.30 13.75 3.48
N PRO A 251 14.30 14.07 2.64
CA PRO A 251 13.48 13.07 1.97
C PRO A 251 14.29 12.02 1.19
N VAL A 252 15.34 12.44 0.47
CA VAL A 252 16.22 11.52 -0.28
C VAL A 252 16.99 10.58 0.66
N GLU A 253 17.47 11.06 1.80
CA GLU A 253 18.17 10.20 2.79
C GLU A 253 17.21 9.17 3.39
N ARG A 254 15.97 9.57 3.73
CA ARG A 254 14.94 8.64 4.21
C ARG A 254 14.57 7.60 3.16
N ALA A 255 14.37 8.02 1.91
CA ALA A 255 14.09 7.11 0.81
C ALA A 255 15.23 6.09 0.58
N ARG A 256 16.49 6.55 0.59
CA ARG A 256 17.67 5.66 0.46
C ARG A 256 17.78 4.69 1.63
N ARG A 257 17.57 5.14 2.86
CA ARG A 257 17.55 4.27 4.03
C ARG A 257 16.47 3.19 3.92
N GLY A 258 15.27 3.58 3.52
CA GLY A 258 14.17 2.64 3.26
C GLY A 258 14.53 1.62 2.17
N ARG A 259 15.14 2.06 1.06
CA ARG A 259 15.58 1.16 0.00
C ARG A 259 16.61 0.15 0.47
N GLN A 260 17.61 0.58 1.21
CA GLN A 260 18.64 -0.29 1.80
C GLN A 260 18.03 -1.30 2.79
N ALA A 261 17.05 -0.88 3.59
CA ALA A 261 16.32 -1.74 4.50
C ALA A 261 15.55 -2.85 3.75
N VAL A 262 14.87 -2.50 2.65
CA VAL A 262 14.20 -3.49 1.79
C VAL A 262 15.19 -4.47 1.17
N ASP A 263 16.32 -4.00 0.64
CA ASP A 263 17.34 -4.86 0.03
C ASP A 263 17.93 -5.84 1.06
N SER A 264 18.15 -5.39 2.30
CA SER A 264 18.58 -6.23 3.42
C SER A 264 17.53 -7.28 3.82
N LEU A 265 16.25 -6.89 3.87
CA LEU A 265 15.14 -7.81 4.13
C LEU A 265 15.06 -8.90 3.06
N LEU A 266 15.16 -8.54 1.78
CA LEU A 266 15.14 -9.51 0.67
C LEU A 266 16.29 -10.52 0.75
N ALA A 267 17.48 -10.09 1.18
CA ALA A 267 18.62 -10.98 1.44
C ALA A 267 18.34 -11.96 2.60
N ALA A 268 17.70 -11.48 3.67
CA ALA A 268 17.31 -12.31 4.83
C ALA A 268 16.24 -13.34 4.42
N VAL A 269 15.22 -12.95 3.62
CA VAL A 269 14.20 -13.85 3.10
C VAL A 269 14.83 -14.96 2.24
N ALA A 270 15.73 -14.61 1.34
CA ALA A 270 16.43 -15.59 0.50
C ALA A 270 17.25 -16.60 1.34
N THR A 271 17.86 -16.15 2.43
CA THR A 271 18.59 -17.01 3.37
C THR A 271 17.64 -17.95 4.12
N ARG A 272 16.51 -17.42 4.63
CA ARG A 272 15.50 -18.23 5.34
C ARG A 272 14.89 -19.32 4.46
N ARG A 273 14.58 -19.00 3.19
CA ARG A 273 14.05 -19.98 2.22
C ARG A 273 15.03 -21.11 1.93
N ARG A 274 16.32 -20.79 1.77
CA ARG A 274 17.37 -21.82 1.58
C ARG A 274 17.50 -22.75 2.80
N ALA A 275 17.33 -22.23 4.00
CA ALA A 275 17.41 -23.03 5.23
C ALA A 275 16.19 -23.93 5.45
N ALA A 276 15.07 -23.69 4.76
CA ALA A 276 13.83 -24.47 4.84
C ALA A 276 13.74 -25.58 3.77
N GLN A 277 14.65 -25.61 2.78
CA GLN A 277 14.81 -26.64 1.76
C GLN A 277 15.75 -27.77 2.23
#